data_f9259816e0baec5a1c711988dff8b308
#
_entry.id   f9259816e0baec5a1c711988dff8b308
#
_cell.length_a   1.000
_cell.length_b   1.000
_cell.length_c   1.000
_cell.angle_alpha   90.00
_cell.angle_beta   90.00
_cell.angle_gamma   90.00
#
_symmetry.space_group_name_H-M   'P 1'
#
loop_
_entity.id
_entity.type
_entity.pdbx_description
1 polymer ?
#
loop_
_entity_poly.entity_id
_entity_poly.type
_entity_poly.pdbx_seq_one_letter_code
_entity_poly.pdbx_strand_id
1 'polypeptide(L)'
;MKSKYSVLIIGGGTAGIMTAAQLLKKDSSLSVGIIDPADTHYYQPAWTLVGGGTYNYDDTAKPMKDLIPDGADWIQDYATGFDADNNMVTTQNSGDIAYEYLVVAPGLVMDLTLIDGLESA
;
A
#
# COMPACT_ATOMS: atom_id res chain seq x y z
N MET A 1 7.79 14.58 -0.08
CA MET A 1 8.48 13.33 -0.45
C MET A 1 9.98 13.51 -0.26
N LYS A 2 10.63 12.53 0.30
CA LYS A 2 12.08 12.50 0.52
C LYS A 2 12.73 11.56 -0.51
N SER A 3 14.02 11.74 -0.76
CA SER A 3 14.81 10.82 -1.62
C SER A 3 15.32 9.58 -0.87
N LYS A 4 15.21 9.58 0.47
CA LYS A 4 15.61 8.47 1.34
C LYS A 4 14.71 8.36 2.55
N TYR A 5 14.38 7.12 2.93
CA TYR A 5 13.58 6.79 4.11
C TYR A 5 14.32 5.80 5.02
N SER A 6 14.08 5.89 6.33
CA SER A 6 14.51 4.83 7.26
C SER A 6 13.79 3.53 6.93
N VAL A 7 12.48 3.60 6.71
CA VAL A 7 11.67 2.47 6.27
C VAL A 7 10.85 2.85 5.05
N LEU A 8 11.02 2.11 3.96
CA LEU A 8 10.21 2.25 2.76
C LEU A 8 9.28 1.03 2.64
N ILE A 9 8.01 1.29 2.41
CA ILE A 9 6.97 0.27 2.35
C ILE A 9 6.36 0.27 0.95
N ILE A 10 6.34 -0.88 0.31
CA ILE A 10 5.67 -1.09 -0.97
C ILE A 10 4.30 -1.70 -0.70
N GLY A 11 3.26 -0.95 -1.02
CA GLY A 11 1.88 -1.32 -0.81
C GLY A 11 1.22 -0.58 0.35
N GLY A 12 0.16 0.16 0.04
CA GLY A 12 -0.71 0.88 0.98
C GLY A 12 -1.96 0.08 1.38
N GLY A 13 -1.90 -1.25 1.30
CA GLY A 13 -2.94 -2.12 1.83
C GLY A 13 -2.89 -2.20 3.36
N THR A 14 -3.70 -3.09 3.93
CA THR A 14 -3.80 -3.28 5.39
C THR A 14 -2.43 -3.54 6.02
N ALA A 15 -1.61 -4.41 5.42
CA ALA A 15 -0.29 -4.75 5.95
C ALA A 15 0.66 -3.55 5.94
N GLY A 16 0.71 -2.80 4.84
CA GLY A 16 1.61 -1.65 4.72
C GLY A 16 1.23 -0.51 5.67
N ILE A 17 -0.04 -0.12 5.69
CA ILE A 17 -0.54 0.95 6.58
C ILE A 17 -0.35 0.56 8.05
N MET A 18 -0.70 -0.68 8.42
CA MET A 18 -0.56 -1.15 9.79
C MET A 18 0.90 -1.19 10.23
N THR A 19 1.81 -1.62 9.36
CA THR A 19 3.25 -1.62 9.63
C THR A 19 3.74 -0.19 9.87
N ALA A 20 3.40 0.75 8.99
CA ALA A 20 3.76 2.16 9.16
C ALA A 20 3.23 2.74 10.47
N ALA A 21 1.95 2.50 10.78
CA ALA A 21 1.34 3.01 12.02
C ALA A 21 2.01 2.45 13.28
N GLN A 22 2.32 1.16 13.29
CA GLN A 22 3.00 0.54 14.45
C GLN A 22 4.44 1.00 14.61
N LEU A 23 5.18 1.18 13.51
CA LEU A 23 6.54 1.70 13.55
C LEU A 23 6.57 3.12 14.13
N LEU A 24 5.73 4.01 13.60
CA LEU A 24 5.66 5.42 14.05
C LEU A 24 5.14 5.55 15.47
N LYS A 25 4.28 4.62 15.92
CA LYS A 25 3.85 4.56 17.33
C LYS A 25 4.99 4.19 18.28
N LYS A 26 5.91 3.33 17.83
CA LYS A 26 7.08 2.93 18.62
C LYS A 26 8.19 3.97 18.58
N ASP A 27 8.41 4.59 17.45
CA ASP A 27 9.42 5.61 17.23
C ASP A 27 8.95 6.64 16.19
N SER A 28 8.44 7.76 16.69
CA SER A 28 7.94 8.85 15.84
C SER A 28 9.04 9.61 15.08
N SER A 29 10.31 9.35 15.38
CA SER A 29 11.45 9.95 14.67
C SER A 29 11.79 9.24 13.36
N LEU A 30 11.24 8.04 13.11
CA LEU A 30 11.45 7.31 11.88
C LEU A 30 10.90 8.07 10.68
N SER A 31 11.68 8.05 9.61
CA SER A 31 11.24 8.50 8.30
C SER A 31 10.62 7.33 7.56
N VAL A 32 9.29 7.31 7.44
CA VAL A 32 8.53 6.23 6.80
C VAL A 32 7.89 6.72 5.51
N GLY A 33 8.12 5.98 4.41
CA GLY A 33 7.47 6.21 3.12
C GLY A 33 6.63 5.00 2.72
N ILE A 34 5.47 5.25 2.11
CA ILE A 34 4.59 4.22 1.54
C ILE A 34 4.42 4.51 0.06
N ILE A 35 4.79 3.56 -0.80
CA ILE A 35 4.56 3.64 -2.25
C ILE A 35 3.33 2.80 -2.58
N ASP A 36 2.28 3.45 -3.07
CA ASP A 36 1.06 2.80 -3.58
C ASP A 36 0.36 3.73 -4.57
N PRO A 37 0.02 3.27 -5.78
CA PRO A 37 -0.64 4.10 -6.78
C PRO A 37 -2.12 4.34 -6.51
N ALA A 38 -2.78 3.49 -5.72
CA ALA A 38 -4.22 3.52 -5.51
C ALA A 38 -4.64 4.71 -4.65
N ASP A 39 -5.66 5.44 -5.08
CA ASP A 39 -6.28 6.53 -4.32
C ASP A 39 -7.32 6.04 -3.31
N THR A 40 -7.77 4.79 -3.48
CA THR A 40 -8.81 4.14 -2.67
C THR A 40 -8.27 2.88 -2.03
N HIS A 41 -8.46 2.76 -0.73
CA HIS A 41 -8.15 1.56 0.04
C HIS A 41 -9.43 0.76 0.27
N TYR A 42 -9.38 -0.55 0.01
CA TYR A 42 -10.46 -1.49 0.30
C TYR A 42 -10.07 -2.41 1.45
N TYR A 43 -10.93 -2.48 2.49
CA TYR A 43 -10.77 -3.45 3.56
C TYR A 43 -11.28 -4.82 3.12
N GLN A 44 -10.45 -5.55 2.41
CA GLN A 44 -10.79 -6.83 1.78
C GLN A 44 -11.32 -7.91 2.75
N PRO A 45 -10.86 -8.00 4.02
CA PRO A 45 -11.42 -8.99 4.95
C PRO A 45 -12.93 -8.88 5.17
N ALA A 46 -13.52 -7.69 5.00
CA ALA A 46 -14.96 -7.50 5.10
C ALA A 46 -15.74 -8.02 3.88
N TRP A 47 -15.08 -8.35 2.78
CA TRP A 47 -15.76 -8.82 1.56
C TRP A 47 -16.44 -10.18 1.74
N THR A 48 -15.99 -11.02 2.66
CA THR A 48 -16.72 -12.24 3.06
C THR A 48 -18.11 -11.89 3.61
N LEU A 49 -18.22 -10.83 4.40
CA LEU A 49 -19.49 -10.34 4.95
C LEU A 49 -20.35 -9.68 3.88
N VAL A 50 -19.74 -9.02 2.91
CA VAL A 50 -20.45 -8.48 1.72
C VAL A 50 -21.08 -9.64 0.94
N GLY A 51 -20.33 -10.70 0.67
CA GLY A 51 -20.83 -11.92 0.03
C GLY A 51 -21.95 -12.61 0.82
N GLY A 52 -21.90 -12.55 2.15
CA GLY A 52 -22.94 -13.05 3.04
C GLY A 52 -24.15 -12.12 3.19
N GLY A 53 -24.14 -10.94 2.56
CA GLY A 53 -25.24 -9.97 2.60
C GLY A 53 -25.39 -9.20 3.92
N THR A 54 -24.36 -9.24 4.80
CA THR A 54 -24.39 -8.59 6.12
C THR A 54 -23.54 -7.31 6.21
N TYR A 55 -22.85 -6.96 5.14
CA TYR A 55 -22.00 -5.77 5.06
C TYR A 55 -22.12 -5.12 3.67
N ASN A 56 -22.06 -3.80 3.61
CA ASN A 56 -22.15 -3.08 2.35
C ASN A 56 -20.75 -2.96 1.72
N TYR A 57 -20.63 -3.25 0.42
CA TYR A 57 -19.37 -3.14 -0.32
C TYR A 57 -18.78 -1.73 -0.25
N ASP A 58 -19.61 -0.69 -0.41
CA ASP A 58 -19.15 0.70 -0.41
C ASP A 58 -18.51 1.11 0.93
N ASP A 59 -18.96 0.49 2.04
CA ASP A 59 -18.39 0.76 3.37
C ASP A 59 -16.99 0.16 3.56
N THR A 60 -16.55 -0.73 2.66
CA THR A 60 -15.20 -1.28 2.66
C THR A 60 -14.17 -0.34 2.04
N ALA A 61 -14.62 0.66 1.28
CA ALA A 61 -13.78 1.61 0.56
C ALA A 61 -13.55 2.89 1.37
N LYS A 62 -12.30 3.34 1.41
CA LYS A 62 -11.93 4.64 2.01
C LYS A 62 -10.86 5.31 1.16
N PRO A 63 -10.84 6.65 1.10
CA PRO A 63 -9.73 7.35 0.47
C PRO A 63 -8.40 6.98 1.13
N MET A 64 -7.39 6.60 0.33
CA MET A 64 -6.07 6.20 0.84
C MET A 64 -5.47 7.28 1.74
N LYS A 65 -5.59 8.55 1.33
CA LYS A 65 -5.06 9.71 2.07
C LYS A 65 -5.54 9.79 3.52
N ASP A 66 -6.76 9.28 3.82
CA ASP A 66 -7.35 9.36 5.15
C ASP A 66 -6.86 8.22 6.06
N LEU A 67 -6.14 7.25 5.49
CA LEU A 67 -5.62 6.09 6.20
C LEU A 67 -4.10 6.11 6.37
N ILE A 68 -3.39 6.97 5.63
CA ILE A 68 -1.95 7.13 5.80
C ILE A 68 -1.68 7.65 7.21
N PRO A 69 -0.86 6.95 8.02
CA PRO A 69 -0.55 7.39 9.37
C PRO A 69 0.13 8.76 9.40
N ASP A 70 -0.20 9.56 10.41
CA ASP A 70 0.52 10.81 10.66
C ASP A 70 2.02 10.53 10.82
N GLY A 71 2.84 11.30 10.09
CA GLY A 71 4.29 11.13 10.06
C GLY A 71 4.81 10.20 8.95
N ALA A 72 3.93 9.49 8.22
CA ALA A 72 4.32 8.77 7.00
C ALA A 72 4.10 9.64 5.76
N ASP A 73 5.00 9.50 4.78
CA ASP A 73 4.81 10.09 3.45
C ASP A 73 4.15 9.06 2.53
N TRP A 74 3.06 9.44 1.87
CA TRP A 74 2.47 8.65 0.80
C TRP A 74 3.00 9.10 -0.55
N ILE A 75 3.65 8.17 -1.24
CA ILE A 75 4.17 8.34 -2.60
C ILE A 75 3.20 7.64 -3.54
N GLN A 76 2.31 8.42 -4.16
CA GLN A 76 1.30 7.89 -5.06
C GLN A 76 1.92 7.52 -6.42
N ASP A 77 2.58 6.37 -6.45
CA ASP A 77 3.32 5.90 -7.62
C ASP A 77 3.46 4.38 -7.60
N TYR A 78 3.94 3.82 -8.71
CA TYR A 78 4.28 2.41 -8.85
C TYR A 78 5.75 2.17 -8.55
N ALA A 79 6.06 1.15 -7.76
CA ALA A 79 7.41 0.58 -7.70
C ALA A 79 7.62 -0.30 -8.94
N THR A 80 8.65 0.00 -9.73
CA THR A 80 8.93 -0.66 -11.01
C THR A 80 10.22 -1.47 -11.01
N GLY A 81 11.11 -1.23 -10.04
CA GLY A 81 12.36 -1.94 -9.94
C GLY A 81 12.93 -1.92 -8.53
N PHE A 82 13.75 -2.91 -8.23
CA PHE A 82 14.41 -3.08 -6.93
C PHE A 82 15.90 -3.34 -7.13
N ASP A 83 16.73 -2.53 -6.51
CA ASP A 83 18.18 -2.74 -6.40
C ASP A 83 18.52 -2.96 -4.92
N ALA A 84 18.51 -4.21 -4.51
CA ALA A 84 18.73 -4.60 -3.11
C ALA A 84 20.20 -4.38 -2.68
N ASP A 85 21.13 -4.44 -3.60
CA ASP A 85 22.55 -4.25 -3.29
C ASP A 85 22.86 -2.79 -2.93
N ASN A 86 22.12 -1.85 -3.53
CA ASN A 86 22.25 -0.42 -3.29
C ASN A 86 21.12 0.18 -2.43
N ASN A 87 20.20 -0.66 -1.92
CA ASN A 87 19.04 -0.25 -1.15
C ASN A 87 18.20 0.83 -1.85
N MET A 88 17.80 0.56 -3.08
CA MET A 88 17.05 1.48 -3.94
C MET A 88 15.78 0.82 -4.48
N VAL A 89 14.71 1.61 -4.57
CA VAL A 89 13.50 1.29 -5.31
C VAL A 89 13.34 2.30 -6.44
N THR A 90 13.18 1.82 -7.66
CA THR A 90 12.84 2.65 -8.81
C THR A 90 11.32 2.78 -8.90
N THR A 91 10.84 4.01 -9.08
CA THR A 91 9.42 4.29 -9.29
C THR A 91 9.14 4.70 -10.72
N GLN A 92 7.87 4.66 -11.13
CA GLN A 92 7.49 5.03 -12.48
C GLN A 92 7.69 6.51 -12.78
N ASN A 93 7.35 7.39 -11.85
CA ASN A 93 7.33 8.84 -12.08
C ASN A 93 8.14 9.66 -11.06
N SER A 94 8.39 9.10 -9.87
CA SER A 94 8.99 9.82 -8.75
C SER A 94 10.50 9.61 -8.63
N GLY A 95 11.11 8.86 -9.57
CA GLY A 95 12.53 8.55 -9.58
C GLY A 95 12.92 7.44 -8.60
N ASP A 96 14.21 7.38 -8.28
CA ASP A 96 14.76 6.38 -7.37
C ASP A 96 14.66 6.85 -5.92
N ILE A 97 14.26 5.94 -5.04
CA ILE A 97 14.08 6.21 -3.61
C ILE A 97 14.95 5.23 -2.82
N ALA A 98 15.85 5.78 -2.00
CA ALA A 98 16.72 4.99 -1.13
C ALA A 98 16.01 4.60 0.17
N TYR A 99 16.43 3.50 0.78
CA TYR A 99 15.91 3.04 2.05
C TYR A 99 17.01 2.43 2.93
N GLU A 100 16.74 2.36 4.24
CA GLU A 100 17.55 1.55 5.16
C GLU A 100 16.91 0.17 5.35
N TYR A 101 15.58 0.12 5.48
CA TYR A 101 14.78 -1.10 5.56
C TYR A 101 13.65 -1.05 4.55
N LEU A 102 13.39 -2.17 3.89
CA LEU A 102 12.32 -2.32 2.91
C LEU A 102 11.28 -3.32 3.38
N VAL A 103 10.01 -2.93 3.31
CA VAL A 103 8.86 -3.81 3.52
C VAL A 103 8.12 -3.94 2.19
N VAL A 104 7.88 -5.17 1.74
CA VAL A 104 7.22 -5.44 0.46
C VAL A 104 5.89 -6.15 0.74
N ALA A 105 4.78 -5.42 0.61
CA ALA A 105 3.44 -5.89 0.89
C ALA A 105 2.43 -5.41 -0.17
N PRO A 106 2.64 -5.73 -1.47
CA PRO A 106 1.82 -5.21 -2.57
C PRO A 106 0.42 -5.81 -2.63
N GLY A 107 0.14 -6.89 -1.88
CA GLY A 107 -1.12 -7.60 -1.91
C GLY A 107 -1.33 -8.42 -3.19
N LEU A 108 -2.60 -8.68 -3.51
CA LEU A 108 -3.01 -9.45 -4.68
C LEU A 108 -3.87 -8.58 -5.60
N VAL A 109 -3.70 -8.78 -6.90
CA VAL A 109 -4.61 -8.26 -7.92
C VAL A 109 -5.57 -9.38 -8.30
N MET A 110 -6.88 -9.10 -8.20
CA MET A 110 -7.91 -10.02 -8.68
C MET A 110 -8.08 -9.82 -10.19
N ASP A 111 -7.87 -10.88 -10.94
CA ASP A 111 -8.10 -10.89 -12.38
C ASP A 111 -9.35 -11.73 -12.68
N LEU A 112 -10.47 -11.03 -12.91
CA LEU A 112 -11.76 -11.65 -13.20
C LEU A 112 -11.81 -12.27 -14.61
N THR A 113 -10.87 -11.93 -15.49
CA THR A 113 -10.82 -12.46 -16.85
C THR A 113 -10.40 -13.92 -16.92
N LEU A 114 -9.76 -14.42 -15.84
CA LEU A 114 -9.29 -15.82 -15.75
C LEU A 114 -10.43 -16.84 -15.63
N ILE A 115 -11.65 -16.40 -15.37
CA ILE A 115 -12.83 -17.27 -15.26
C ILE A 115 -13.86 -16.82 -16.28
N ASP A 116 -14.14 -17.67 -17.27
CA ASP A 116 -15.10 -17.38 -18.34
C ASP A 116 -16.47 -16.99 -17.78
N GLY A 117 -16.98 -15.86 -18.20
CA GLY A 117 -18.30 -15.34 -17.82
C GLY A 117 -18.35 -14.61 -16.46
N LEU A 118 -17.25 -14.58 -15.66
CA LEU A 118 -17.27 -13.92 -14.36
C LEU A 118 -17.45 -12.40 -14.47
N GLU A 119 -16.84 -11.75 -15.46
CA GLU A 119 -16.98 -10.30 -15.68
C GLU A 119 -18.39 -9.86 -16.04
N SER A 120 -19.21 -10.78 -16.62
CA SER A 120 -20.59 -10.53 -17.03
C SER A 120 -21.65 -11.02 -16.03
N ALA A 121 -21.20 -11.57 -14.93
CA ALA A 121 -22.09 -12.13 -13.91
C ALA A 121 -22.74 -11.06 -13.02
#